data_1d416a85c2f257ae163e0e1dd2410135
#
_entry.id   1d416a85c2f257ae163e0e1dd2410135
#
_cell.length_a   1.000
_cell.length_b   1.000
_cell.length_c   1.000
_cell.angle_alpha   90.00
_cell.angle_beta   90.00
_cell.angle_gamma   90.00
#
_symmetry.space_group_name_H-M   'P 1'
#
loop_
_entity.id
_entity.type
_entity.pdbx_description
1 polymer ?
#
loop_
_entity_poly.entity_id
_entity_poly.type
_entity_poly.pdbx_seq_one_letter_code
_entity_poly.pdbx_strand_id
1 'polypeptide(L)'
;MVTNLTKQQIESIQIDESVIFLDYGETTERFLAPTRGGGEFAATVTVRDIEFDGRHGKTAGTQVIEEQGASIKVTTLCMSQENLARAIPGCTVSDAEGNAITNPKTGIIPDSAYLKNITMFAKLISGKYKKITIFNPMHETGFTAKAVQKAEGELAFEFLAHYAHTDLDGTLWKVEEIAQAPAQAAAAAAAAVNTEGEQPAADGGTDDGTDTEE
;
A
#
# COMPACT_ATOMS: atom_id res chain seq x y z
N MET A 1 -6.21 17.06 33.05
CA MET A 1 -5.22 16.10 33.58
C MET A 1 -4.17 15.93 32.51
N VAL A 2 -2.93 16.32 32.76
CA VAL A 2 -1.85 16.12 31.76
C VAL A 2 -1.26 14.73 32.04
N THR A 3 -1.41 13.82 31.09
CA THR A 3 -0.86 12.47 31.19
C THR A 3 0.52 12.48 30.54
N ASN A 4 1.57 12.24 31.32
CA ASN A 4 2.92 12.11 30.75
C ASN A 4 3.02 10.82 29.93
N LEU A 5 3.58 10.93 28.73
CA LEU A 5 3.87 9.76 27.89
C LEU A 5 5.11 9.03 28.43
N THR A 6 5.04 7.72 28.49
CA THR A 6 6.22 6.89 28.77
C THR A 6 7.14 6.83 27.53
N LYS A 7 8.43 6.59 27.77
CA LYS A 7 9.40 6.40 26.68
C LYS A 7 8.95 5.32 25.69
N GLN A 8 8.44 4.20 26.19
CA GLN A 8 7.92 3.11 25.36
C GLN A 8 6.73 3.54 24.48
N GLN A 9 5.82 4.37 25.00
CA GLN A 9 4.71 4.91 24.22
C GLN A 9 5.21 5.83 23.10
N ILE A 10 6.20 6.68 23.37
CA ILE A 10 6.80 7.56 22.36
C ILE A 10 7.51 6.73 21.29
N GLU A 11 8.31 5.74 21.69
CA GLU A 11 9.07 4.88 20.79
C GLU A 11 8.18 4.03 19.86
N SER A 12 6.93 3.78 20.23
CA SER A 12 5.95 3.02 19.45
C SER A 12 5.16 3.87 18.44
N ILE A 13 5.32 5.19 18.44
CA ILE A 13 4.62 6.07 17.49
C ILE A 13 5.19 5.84 16.09
N GLN A 14 4.29 5.59 15.14
CA GLN A 14 4.64 5.50 13.72
C GLN A 14 4.89 6.90 13.18
N ILE A 15 5.99 7.05 12.47
CA ILE A 15 6.40 8.28 11.78
C ILE A 15 6.75 7.92 10.35
N ASP A 16 6.77 8.92 9.50
CA ASP A 16 7.08 8.84 8.09
C ASP A 16 6.10 8.01 7.24
N GLU A 17 6.25 8.16 5.93
CA GLU A 17 5.49 7.44 4.93
C GLU A 17 5.84 5.94 4.95
N SER A 18 4.88 5.13 4.55
CA SER A 18 5.09 3.70 4.39
C SER A 18 5.65 3.37 3.01
N VAL A 19 6.55 2.40 2.97
CA VAL A 19 7.08 1.82 1.74
C VAL A 19 6.34 0.51 1.48
N ILE A 20 5.86 0.32 0.24
CA ILE A 20 5.03 -0.84 -0.11
C ILE A 20 5.70 -1.66 -1.21
N PHE A 21 5.81 -2.96 -0.97
CA PHE A 21 6.30 -3.95 -1.92
C PHE A 21 5.18 -4.91 -2.30
N LEU A 22 5.12 -5.22 -3.58
CA LEU A 22 4.32 -6.30 -4.13
C LEU A 22 5.21 -7.53 -4.21
N ASP A 23 4.68 -8.70 -3.83
CA ASP A 23 5.37 -9.99 -3.83
C ASP A 23 6.72 -9.96 -3.08
N TYR A 24 6.76 -9.31 -1.91
CA TYR A 24 7.98 -9.16 -1.12
C TYR A 24 8.60 -10.52 -0.75
N GLY A 25 9.90 -10.68 -1.07
CA GLY A 25 10.66 -11.92 -0.84
C GLY A 25 10.50 -12.96 -1.95
N GLU A 26 9.75 -12.67 -2.99
CA GLU A 26 9.56 -13.54 -4.16
C GLU A 26 10.42 -13.07 -5.35
N THR A 27 10.54 -13.92 -6.37
CA THR A 27 11.27 -13.56 -7.61
C THR A 27 10.60 -12.44 -8.40
N THR A 28 9.32 -12.19 -8.12
CA THR A 28 8.46 -11.15 -8.73
C THR A 28 8.37 -9.90 -7.86
N GLU A 29 9.23 -9.81 -6.82
CA GLU A 29 9.25 -8.65 -5.92
C GLU A 29 9.40 -7.35 -6.68
N ARG A 30 8.58 -6.36 -6.33
CA ARG A 30 8.71 -5.01 -6.83
C ARG A 30 8.16 -3.97 -5.87
N PHE A 31 8.76 -2.81 -5.97
CA PHE A 31 8.40 -1.63 -5.22
C PHE A 31 7.23 -0.90 -5.89
N LEU A 32 6.20 -0.57 -5.12
CA LEU A 32 5.08 0.24 -5.57
C LEU A 32 5.38 1.71 -5.28
N ALA A 33 5.93 2.42 -6.26
CA ALA A 33 6.30 3.83 -6.15
C ALA A 33 6.05 4.58 -7.47
N PRO A 34 5.95 5.92 -7.41
CA PRO A 34 5.75 6.75 -6.21
C PRO A 34 4.34 6.62 -5.66
N THR A 35 4.20 6.71 -4.33
CA THR A 35 2.90 6.72 -3.65
C THR A 35 2.59 8.11 -3.08
N ARG A 36 1.30 8.40 -2.90
CA ARG A 36 0.83 9.65 -2.26
C ARG A 36 0.00 9.32 -1.02
N GLY A 37 0.33 9.96 0.11
CA GLY A 37 -0.39 9.79 1.36
C GLY A 37 -0.07 8.49 2.11
N GLY A 38 0.99 7.77 1.72
CA GLY A 38 1.39 6.52 2.36
C GLY A 38 0.44 5.35 2.10
N GLY A 39 0.46 4.36 2.99
CA GLY A 39 -0.41 3.18 2.97
C GLY A 39 -1.26 3.08 4.23
N GLU A 40 -2.47 2.56 4.10
CA GLU A 40 -3.37 2.27 5.20
C GLU A 40 -3.61 0.76 5.27
N PHE A 41 -3.38 0.17 6.44
CA PHE A 41 -3.72 -1.24 6.72
C PHE A 41 -4.96 -1.30 7.60
N ALA A 42 -5.92 -2.13 7.23
CA ALA A 42 -7.10 -2.45 8.02
C ALA A 42 -7.24 -3.96 8.18
N ALA A 43 -7.49 -4.42 9.42
CA ALA A 43 -7.90 -5.78 9.72
C ALA A 43 -9.32 -5.74 10.28
N THR A 44 -10.19 -6.59 9.76
CA THR A 44 -11.59 -6.67 10.13
C THR A 44 -11.95 -8.05 10.65
N VAL A 45 -12.89 -8.10 11.56
CA VAL A 45 -13.42 -9.34 12.12
C VAL A 45 -14.92 -9.20 12.34
N THR A 46 -15.68 -10.22 11.91
CA THR A 46 -17.12 -10.34 12.20
C THR A 46 -17.29 -11.35 13.31
N VAL A 47 -17.96 -10.95 14.38
CA VAL A 47 -18.20 -11.78 15.56
C VAL A 47 -19.69 -12.04 15.71
N ARG A 48 -20.05 -13.31 15.83
CA ARG A 48 -21.42 -13.75 16.14
C ARG A 48 -21.51 -14.20 17.59
N ASP A 49 -22.59 -13.83 18.26
CA ASP A 49 -22.94 -14.32 19.57
C ASP A 49 -23.73 -15.63 19.46
N ILE A 50 -23.40 -16.62 20.26
CA ILE A 50 -24.24 -17.82 20.44
C ILE A 50 -25.43 -17.44 21.30
N GLU A 51 -26.65 -17.61 20.77
CA GLU A 51 -27.89 -17.36 21.48
C GLU A 51 -28.36 -18.60 22.21
N PHE A 52 -28.84 -18.43 23.44
CA PHE A 52 -29.43 -19.49 24.27
C PHE A 52 -30.52 -18.93 25.21
N ASP A 53 -31.45 -19.77 25.62
CA ASP A 53 -32.54 -19.36 26.49
C ASP A 53 -32.03 -18.86 27.85
N GLY A 54 -32.63 -17.74 28.32
CA GLY A 54 -32.20 -17.09 29.59
C GLY A 54 -31.05 -16.10 29.46
N ARG A 55 -30.56 -15.83 28.26
CA ARG A 55 -29.54 -14.81 28.00
C ARG A 55 -30.15 -13.40 28.07
N HIS A 56 -29.56 -12.51 28.87
CA HIS A 56 -29.99 -11.12 29.00
C HIS A 56 -29.03 -10.10 28.33
N GLY A 57 -28.06 -10.57 27.52
CA GLY A 57 -27.09 -9.71 26.85
C GLY A 57 -25.87 -10.49 26.33
N LYS A 58 -24.84 -9.77 25.89
CA LYS A 58 -23.58 -10.38 25.45
C LYS A 58 -22.88 -11.04 26.63
N THR A 59 -22.50 -12.31 26.47
CA THR A 59 -21.85 -13.10 27.50
C THR A 59 -20.44 -13.48 27.05
N ALA A 60 -19.43 -13.23 27.88
CA ALA A 60 -18.06 -13.63 27.57
C ALA A 60 -17.95 -15.16 27.40
N GLY A 61 -17.22 -15.61 26.37
CA GLY A 61 -17.04 -17.02 26.06
C GLY A 61 -18.13 -17.64 25.19
N THR A 62 -19.18 -16.87 24.80
CA THR A 62 -20.24 -17.33 23.89
C THR A 62 -20.18 -16.62 22.53
N GLN A 63 -19.01 -16.12 22.16
CA GLN A 63 -18.79 -15.41 20.91
C GLN A 63 -17.91 -16.25 19.98
N VAL A 64 -18.22 -16.24 18.71
CA VAL A 64 -17.49 -16.96 17.65
C VAL A 64 -17.11 -15.95 16.55
N ILE A 65 -15.89 -16.04 16.09
CA ILE A 65 -15.45 -15.31 14.90
C ILE A 65 -16.03 -16.04 13.69
N GLU A 66 -16.80 -15.34 12.86
CA GLU A 66 -17.38 -15.89 11.63
C GLU A 66 -16.54 -15.57 10.41
N GLU A 67 -16.06 -14.33 10.32
CA GLU A 67 -15.29 -13.86 9.18
C GLU A 67 -14.12 -13.01 9.62
N GLN A 68 -13.03 -13.09 8.90
CA GLN A 68 -11.87 -12.22 9.04
C GLN A 68 -11.50 -11.67 7.68
N GLY A 69 -11.04 -10.42 7.67
CA GLY A 69 -10.56 -9.76 6.47
C GLY A 69 -9.37 -8.87 6.79
N ALA A 70 -8.58 -8.59 5.76
CA ALA A 70 -7.53 -7.59 5.84
C ALA A 70 -7.41 -6.88 4.50
N SER A 71 -7.07 -5.58 4.55
CA SER A 71 -6.82 -4.80 3.35
C SER A 71 -5.65 -3.84 3.54
N ILE A 72 -5.00 -3.53 2.41
CA ILE A 72 -4.04 -2.42 2.31
C ILE A 72 -4.54 -1.47 1.23
N LYS A 73 -4.76 -0.20 1.63
CA LYS A 73 -5.09 0.89 0.71
C LYS A 73 -3.84 1.71 0.42
N VAL A 74 -3.66 2.05 -0.84
CA VAL A 74 -2.54 2.87 -1.30
C VAL A 74 -2.91 3.62 -2.57
N THR A 75 -2.45 4.85 -2.68
CA THR A 75 -2.56 5.63 -3.92
C THR A 75 -1.17 5.76 -4.55
N THR A 76 -1.04 5.35 -5.82
CA THR A 76 0.19 5.53 -6.59
C THR A 76 -0.01 6.56 -7.69
N LEU A 77 1.07 7.27 -8.02
CA LEU A 77 1.13 8.19 -9.16
C LEU A 77 1.63 7.47 -10.44
N CYS A 78 2.05 6.20 -10.31
CA CYS A 78 2.55 5.42 -11.42
C CYS A 78 1.40 4.77 -12.21
N MET A 79 1.08 5.35 -13.36
CA MET A 79 0.03 4.89 -14.29
C MET A 79 0.57 3.91 -15.33
N SER A 80 1.53 3.05 -14.98
CA SER A 80 2.04 2.03 -15.90
C SER A 80 0.94 1.05 -16.32
N GLN A 81 1.05 0.49 -17.54
CA GLN A 81 0.08 -0.50 -18.05
C GLN A 81 -0.04 -1.70 -17.10
N GLU A 82 1.04 -2.07 -16.46
CA GLU A 82 1.07 -3.14 -15.51
C GLU A 82 0.29 -2.84 -14.21
N ASN A 83 0.40 -1.61 -13.69
CA ASN A 83 -0.41 -1.17 -12.55
C ASN A 83 -1.89 -1.08 -12.94
N LEU A 84 -2.20 -0.58 -14.15
CA LEU A 84 -3.56 -0.54 -14.65
C LEU A 84 -4.15 -1.95 -14.84
N ALA A 85 -3.37 -2.89 -15.36
CA ALA A 85 -3.80 -4.28 -15.49
C ALA A 85 -4.10 -4.92 -14.12
N ARG A 86 -3.34 -4.60 -13.08
CA ARG A 86 -3.59 -5.08 -11.71
C ARG A 86 -4.82 -4.49 -11.05
N ALA A 87 -5.24 -3.33 -11.50
CA ALA A 87 -6.45 -2.71 -10.98
C ALA A 87 -7.74 -3.40 -11.41
N ILE A 88 -7.67 -4.37 -12.32
CA ILE A 88 -8.83 -5.16 -12.77
C ILE A 88 -8.49 -6.66 -12.67
N PRO A 89 -9.20 -7.43 -11.85
CA PRO A 89 -8.95 -8.87 -11.70
C PRO A 89 -8.97 -9.60 -13.04
N GLY A 90 -7.92 -10.40 -13.30
CA GLY A 90 -7.81 -11.18 -14.53
C GLY A 90 -7.48 -10.37 -15.79
N CYS A 91 -7.23 -9.08 -15.68
CA CYS A 91 -6.70 -8.26 -16.76
C CYS A 91 -5.23 -8.60 -17.01
N THR A 92 -4.84 -8.61 -18.28
CA THR A 92 -3.45 -8.91 -18.68
C THR A 92 -2.96 -7.85 -19.65
N VAL A 93 -1.66 -7.67 -19.69
CA VAL A 93 -0.99 -6.89 -20.72
C VAL A 93 -0.94 -7.76 -21.97
N SER A 94 -1.54 -7.30 -23.07
CA SER A 94 -1.94 -8.16 -24.20
C SER A 94 -1.01 -8.11 -25.41
N ASP A 95 0.02 -7.28 -25.42
CA ASP A 95 0.99 -7.24 -26.51
C ASP A 95 2.42 -7.55 -26.02
N ALA A 96 3.28 -7.94 -26.97
CA ALA A 96 4.66 -8.29 -26.70
C ALA A 96 5.50 -7.09 -26.19
N GLU A 97 5.03 -5.87 -26.43
CA GLU A 97 5.70 -4.61 -26.06
C GLU A 97 5.14 -4.03 -24.76
N GLY A 98 4.09 -4.64 -24.17
CA GLY A 98 3.49 -4.20 -22.94
C GLY A 98 2.66 -2.92 -23.02
N ASN A 99 2.19 -2.55 -24.23
CA ASN A 99 1.53 -1.27 -24.48
C ASN A 99 0.01 -1.31 -24.41
N ALA A 100 -0.60 -2.50 -24.43
CA ALA A 100 -2.06 -2.64 -24.41
C ALA A 100 -2.55 -3.50 -23.25
N ILE A 101 -3.64 -3.09 -22.67
CA ILE A 101 -4.42 -3.87 -21.72
C ILE A 101 -5.83 -4.06 -22.26
N THR A 102 -6.41 -5.24 -22.05
CA THR A 102 -7.77 -5.57 -22.45
C THR A 102 -8.58 -6.06 -21.26
N ASN A 103 -9.89 -5.81 -21.29
CA ASN A 103 -10.78 -6.30 -20.26
C ASN A 103 -10.75 -7.83 -20.16
N PRO A 104 -10.81 -8.37 -18.95
CA PRO A 104 -10.87 -9.82 -18.74
C PRO A 104 -12.20 -10.39 -19.27
N LYS A 105 -12.22 -11.69 -19.51
CA LYS A 105 -13.47 -12.42 -19.81
C LYS A 105 -14.27 -12.56 -18.53
N THR A 106 -15.59 -12.49 -18.64
CA THR A 106 -16.50 -12.84 -17.54
C THR A 106 -16.32 -14.30 -17.15
N GLY A 107 -16.21 -14.61 -15.89
CA GLY A 107 -16.05 -15.96 -15.38
C GLY A 107 -15.24 -16.03 -14.09
N ILE A 108 -14.64 -17.17 -13.84
CA ILE A 108 -13.78 -17.38 -12.68
C ILE A 108 -12.49 -16.60 -12.84
N ILE A 109 -12.12 -15.87 -11.79
CA ILE A 109 -10.86 -15.13 -11.73
C ILE A 109 -9.70 -16.14 -11.69
N PRO A 110 -8.69 -16.03 -12.57
CA PRO A 110 -7.55 -16.94 -12.57
C PRO A 110 -6.64 -16.71 -11.34
N ASP A 111 -5.97 -17.76 -10.88
CA ASP A 111 -5.02 -17.68 -9.75
C ASP A 111 -3.90 -16.68 -9.97
N SER A 112 -3.54 -16.42 -11.22
CA SER A 112 -2.53 -15.41 -11.60
C SER A 112 -2.96 -13.95 -11.32
N ALA A 113 -4.23 -13.70 -11.03
CA ALA A 113 -4.73 -12.39 -10.64
C ALA A 113 -4.39 -12.03 -9.19
N TYR A 114 -4.11 -13.05 -8.37
CA TYR A 114 -3.72 -12.88 -6.98
C TYR A 114 -2.20 -12.70 -6.88
N LEU A 115 -1.76 -11.69 -6.15
CA LEU A 115 -0.36 -11.56 -5.76
C LEU A 115 -0.04 -12.58 -4.65
N LYS A 116 1.23 -12.92 -4.46
CA LYS A 116 1.63 -13.78 -3.34
C LYS A 116 1.47 -13.07 -2.01
N ASN A 117 1.93 -11.83 -1.97
CA ASN A 117 1.80 -10.97 -0.79
C ASN A 117 1.93 -9.50 -1.15
N ILE A 118 1.46 -8.64 -0.25
CA ILE A 118 1.82 -7.22 -0.23
C ILE A 118 2.38 -6.93 1.15
N THR A 119 3.55 -6.30 1.17
CA THR A 119 4.23 -5.95 2.41
C THR A 119 4.44 -4.44 2.50
N MET A 120 3.95 -3.86 3.60
CA MET A 120 4.12 -2.47 3.96
C MET A 120 5.11 -2.33 5.10
N PHE A 121 6.08 -1.43 4.96
CA PHE A 121 7.03 -1.08 6.01
C PHE A 121 6.76 0.33 6.50
N ALA A 122 6.44 0.47 7.78
CA ALA A 122 6.19 1.75 8.42
C ALA A 122 7.23 1.99 9.52
N LYS A 123 7.87 3.16 9.52
CA LYS A 123 8.93 3.51 10.45
C LYS A 123 8.36 3.97 11.80
N LEU A 124 9.00 3.58 12.88
CA LEU A 124 8.70 4.01 14.25
C LEU A 124 9.72 5.05 14.74
N ILE A 125 9.34 5.87 15.71
CA ILE A 125 10.26 6.83 16.37
C ILE A 125 11.50 6.13 16.93
N SER A 126 11.35 4.90 17.41
CA SER A 126 12.47 4.08 17.91
C SER A 126 13.54 3.75 16.85
N GLY A 127 13.31 4.06 15.58
CA GLY A 127 14.16 3.65 14.44
C GLY A 127 13.89 2.24 13.94
N LYS A 128 13.02 1.49 14.59
CA LYS A 128 12.54 0.19 14.11
C LYS A 128 11.44 0.36 13.07
N TYR A 129 11.03 -0.75 12.45
CA TYR A 129 9.98 -0.75 11.44
C TYR A 129 8.88 -1.76 11.82
N LYS A 130 7.63 -1.38 11.55
CA LYS A 130 6.53 -2.34 11.45
C LYS A 130 6.47 -2.86 10.04
N LYS A 131 6.63 -4.17 9.91
CA LYS A 131 6.39 -4.91 8.67
C LYS A 131 5.00 -5.51 8.74
N ILE A 132 4.13 -5.08 7.83
CA ILE A 132 2.74 -5.54 7.72
C ILE A 132 2.61 -6.25 6.39
N THR A 133 2.27 -7.53 6.43
CA THR A 133 2.13 -8.37 5.23
C THR A 133 0.70 -8.88 5.15
N ILE A 134 0.06 -8.79 4.00
CA ILE A 134 -1.19 -9.47 3.64
C ILE A 134 -0.92 -10.52 2.58
N PHE A 135 -1.65 -11.64 2.63
CA PHE A 135 -1.43 -12.80 1.76
C PHE A 135 -2.53 -12.93 0.72
N ASN A 136 -2.16 -13.43 -0.46
CA ASN A 136 -3.01 -13.58 -1.64
C ASN A 136 -3.86 -12.33 -1.95
N PRO A 137 -3.26 -11.12 -1.93
CA PRO A 137 -4.03 -9.90 -2.12
C PRO A 137 -4.44 -9.71 -3.57
N MET A 138 -5.65 -9.16 -3.76
CA MET A 138 -6.18 -8.77 -5.05
C MET A 138 -6.96 -7.46 -4.89
N HIS A 139 -6.90 -6.61 -5.92
CA HIS A 139 -7.75 -5.42 -6.02
C HIS A 139 -9.01 -5.77 -6.83
N GLU A 140 -10.19 -5.40 -6.32
CA GLU A 140 -11.47 -5.87 -6.87
C GLU A 140 -12.29 -4.79 -7.57
N THR A 141 -12.01 -3.51 -7.32
CA THR A 141 -12.93 -2.42 -7.66
C THR A 141 -12.65 -1.74 -9.00
N GLY A 142 -11.58 -2.13 -9.70
CA GLY A 142 -11.16 -1.47 -10.94
C GLY A 142 -10.51 -0.11 -10.70
N PHE A 143 -10.34 0.69 -11.76
CA PHE A 143 -9.70 1.99 -11.66
C PHE A 143 -10.50 3.09 -12.35
N THR A 144 -10.24 4.33 -11.95
CA THR A 144 -10.73 5.52 -12.62
C THR A 144 -9.53 6.36 -13.07
N ALA A 145 -9.38 6.56 -14.37
CA ALA A 145 -8.36 7.45 -14.92
C ALA A 145 -8.96 8.85 -15.13
N LYS A 146 -8.33 9.87 -14.55
CA LYS A 146 -8.70 11.27 -14.76
C LYS A 146 -7.52 12.01 -15.37
N ALA A 147 -7.78 12.76 -16.43
CA ALA A 147 -6.83 13.70 -17.01
C ALA A 147 -7.27 15.12 -16.64
N VAL A 148 -6.57 15.77 -15.74
CA VAL A 148 -6.88 17.11 -15.24
C VAL A 148 -5.69 18.03 -15.50
N GLN A 149 -5.96 19.25 -15.98
CA GLN A 149 -4.91 20.23 -16.20
C GLN A 149 -4.24 20.63 -14.87
N LYS A 150 -2.91 20.60 -14.82
CA LYS A 150 -2.09 20.93 -13.64
C LYS A 150 -2.30 20.02 -12.42
N ALA A 151 -2.69 18.77 -12.64
CA ALA A 151 -2.75 17.75 -11.60
C ALA A 151 -2.21 16.42 -12.13
N GLU A 152 -1.55 15.67 -11.26
CA GLU A 152 -1.04 14.34 -11.57
C GLU A 152 -2.19 13.34 -11.61
N GLY A 153 -2.03 12.30 -12.44
CA GLY A 153 -2.90 11.14 -12.43
C GLY A 153 -2.67 10.30 -11.18
N GLU A 154 -3.74 9.89 -10.53
CA GLU A 154 -3.68 9.05 -9.32
C GLU A 154 -4.38 7.72 -9.59
N LEU A 155 -3.78 6.63 -9.12
CA LEU A 155 -4.34 5.30 -9.14
C LEU A 155 -4.46 4.79 -7.71
N ALA A 156 -5.69 4.69 -7.23
CA ALA A 156 -5.99 4.18 -5.91
C ALA A 156 -6.18 2.66 -5.95
N PHE A 157 -5.51 1.95 -5.08
CA PHE A 157 -5.68 0.53 -4.84
C PHE A 157 -6.25 0.27 -3.45
N GLU A 158 -7.11 -0.71 -3.36
CA GLU A 158 -7.51 -1.39 -2.14
C GLU A 158 -7.31 -2.87 -2.36
N PHE A 159 -6.20 -3.40 -1.85
CA PHE A 159 -5.87 -4.81 -1.95
C PHE A 159 -6.49 -5.56 -0.78
N LEU A 160 -7.39 -6.49 -1.07
CA LEU A 160 -8.02 -7.36 -0.08
C LEU A 160 -7.25 -8.68 0.00
N ALA A 161 -7.02 -9.15 1.22
CA ALA A 161 -6.40 -10.46 1.47
C ALA A 161 -7.40 -11.59 1.27
N HIS A 162 -6.93 -12.73 0.74
CA HIS A 162 -7.76 -13.91 0.51
C HIS A 162 -7.11 -15.14 1.11
N TYR A 163 -7.93 -16.08 1.55
CA TYR A 163 -7.47 -17.43 1.88
C TYR A 163 -7.07 -18.17 0.61
N ALA A 164 -6.04 -18.98 0.71
CA ALA A 164 -5.74 -19.93 -0.37
C ALA A 164 -6.84 -21.00 -0.44
N HIS A 165 -7.26 -21.40 -1.64
CA HIS A 165 -8.25 -22.46 -1.79
C HIS A 165 -7.80 -23.83 -1.21
N THR A 166 -6.49 -23.99 -1.00
CA THR A 166 -5.87 -25.15 -0.38
C THR A 166 -5.76 -25.06 1.15
N ASP A 167 -5.98 -23.85 1.72
CA ASP A 167 -5.87 -23.58 3.15
C ASP A 167 -6.87 -22.47 3.53
N LEU A 168 -8.10 -22.91 3.85
CA LEU A 168 -9.20 -21.99 4.18
C LEU A 168 -9.13 -21.43 5.61
N ASP A 169 -8.16 -21.87 6.40
CA ASP A 169 -7.93 -21.44 7.78
C ASP A 169 -6.52 -20.82 7.96
N GLY A 170 -5.90 -20.50 6.85
CA GLY A 170 -4.54 -19.95 6.77
C GLY A 170 -4.43 -18.53 7.30
N THR A 171 -3.22 -18.01 7.28
CA THR A 171 -2.93 -16.65 7.75
C THR A 171 -3.29 -15.63 6.65
N LEU A 172 -4.23 -14.72 6.92
CA LEU A 172 -4.58 -13.62 6.02
C LEU A 172 -3.59 -12.47 6.09
N TRP A 173 -3.07 -12.19 7.27
CA TRP A 173 -2.17 -11.06 7.50
C TRP A 173 -1.21 -11.34 8.64
N LYS A 174 -0.08 -10.64 8.65
CA LYS A 174 0.95 -10.71 9.70
C LYS A 174 1.52 -9.33 9.96
N VAL A 175 1.71 -8.97 11.23
CA VAL A 175 2.39 -7.75 11.67
C VAL A 175 3.60 -8.12 12.50
N GLU A 176 4.77 -7.65 12.09
CA GLU A 176 6.05 -7.92 12.75
C GLU A 176 6.78 -6.60 13.05
N GLU A 177 7.53 -6.56 14.15
CA GLU A 177 8.46 -5.47 14.43
C GLU A 177 9.86 -5.93 14.07
N ILE A 178 10.53 -5.20 13.19
CA ILE A 178 11.89 -5.51 12.72
C ILE A 178 12.85 -4.37 13.05
N ALA A 179 14.09 -4.72 13.38
CA ALA A 179 15.10 -3.75 13.81
C ALA A 179 15.59 -2.84 12.67
N GLN A 180 15.56 -3.34 11.45
CA GLN A 180 16.08 -2.64 10.26
C GLN A 180 15.15 -2.87 9.07
N ALA A 181 14.90 -1.83 8.26
CA ALA A 181 14.25 -2.04 6.98
C ALA A 181 15.12 -2.90 6.07
N PRO A 182 14.54 -3.71 5.18
CA PRO A 182 15.30 -4.33 4.09
C PRO A 182 16.07 -3.27 3.30
N ALA A 183 17.23 -3.65 2.77
CA ALA A 183 18.09 -2.72 2.02
C ALA A 183 17.35 -2.03 0.87
N GLN A 184 16.43 -2.73 0.21
CA GLN A 184 15.58 -2.19 -0.85
C GLN A 184 14.60 -1.12 -0.34
N ALA A 185 13.98 -1.34 0.84
CA ALA A 185 13.08 -0.37 1.45
C ALA A 185 13.85 0.89 1.90
N ALA A 186 15.06 0.73 2.44
CA ALA A 186 15.92 1.85 2.82
C ALA A 186 16.39 2.65 1.59
N ALA A 187 16.75 1.99 0.50
CA ALA A 187 17.14 2.63 -0.75
C ALA A 187 15.98 3.36 -1.41
N ALA A 188 14.77 2.79 -1.40
CA ALA A 188 13.57 3.42 -1.93
C ALA A 188 13.15 4.66 -1.14
N ALA A 189 13.20 4.59 0.20
CA ALA A 189 12.95 5.75 1.05
C ALA A 189 13.99 6.87 0.86
N ALA A 190 15.27 6.52 0.69
CA ALA A 190 16.33 7.49 0.39
C ALA A 190 16.16 8.15 -0.99
N ALA A 191 15.68 7.41 -1.99
CA ALA A 191 15.41 7.95 -3.32
C ALA A 191 14.23 8.94 -3.32
N ALA A 192 13.19 8.69 -2.52
CA ALA A 192 12.05 9.58 -2.38
C ALA A 192 12.43 10.94 -1.75
N VAL A 193 13.33 10.94 -0.76
CA VAL A 193 13.81 12.17 -0.09
C VAL A 193 14.66 13.03 -1.03
N ASN A 194 15.42 12.43 -1.94
CA ASN A 194 16.29 13.19 -2.86
C ASN A 194 15.52 13.90 -3.99
N THR A 195 14.27 13.50 -4.27
CA THR A 195 13.43 14.17 -5.28
C THR A 195 12.75 15.44 -4.77
N GLU A 196 12.66 15.65 -3.48
CA GLU A 196 12.08 16.87 -2.89
C GLU A 196 13.10 18.02 -2.70
N GLY A 197 14.39 17.76 -2.88
CA GLY A 197 15.48 18.70 -2.61
C GLY A 197 15.98 19.54 -3.80
N GLU A 198 15.52 19.27 -5.03
CA GLU A 198 15.99 19.99 -6.22
C GLU A 198 15.01 21.10 -6.65
N GLN A 199 14.97 22.17 -5.87
CA GLN A 199 14.34 23.41 -6.29
C GLN A 199 15.29 24.08 -7.30
N PRO A 200 14.86 24.39 -8.52
CA PRO A 200 15.72 25.06 -9.50
C PRO A 200 16.12 26.43 -8.96
N ALA A 201 17.43 26.67 -8.89
CA ALA A 201 17.98 27.96 -8.56
C ALA A 201 17.44 28.99 -9.55
N ALA A 202 16.84 30.05 -9.02
CA ALA A 202 16.42 31.20 -9.80
C ALA A 202 17.68 31.83 -10.45
N ASP A 203 17.71 31.81 -11.77
CA ASP A 203 18.69 32.49 -12.60
C ASP A 203 18.56 34.00 -12.36
N GLY A 204 19.52 34.56 -11.63
CA GLY A 204 19.65 35.99 -11.40
C GLY A 204 20.20 36.66 -12.65
N GLY A 205 19.31 37.21 -13.48
CA GLY A 205 19.70 38.05 -14.60
C GLY A 205 20.53 39.26 -14.11
N THR A 206 21.80 39.27 -14.45
CA THR A 206 22.63 40.46 -14.40
C THR A 206 22.29 41.33 -15.61
N ASP A 207 21.62 42.44 -15.33
CA ASP A 207 21.49 43.60 -16.22
C ASP A 207 22.84 44.27 -16.32
N ASP A 208 23.50 44.18 -17.49
CA ASP A 208 24.70 44.93 -17.81
C ASP A 208 24.30 46.04 -18.84
N GLY A 209 24.09 47.21 -18.29
CA GLY A 209 23.93 48.43 -19.04
C GLY A 209 25.27 48.91 -19.64
N THR A 210 25.36 48.96 -20.96
CA THR A 210 26.37 49.78 -21.66
C THR A 210 25.70 50.83 -22.52
N ASP A 211 25.72 52.05 -22.01
CA ASP A 211 25.67 53.27 -22.80
C ASP A 211 26.75 53.25 -23.88
N THR A 212 26.42 53.60 -25.12
CA THR A 212 27.34 54.29 -26.04
C THR A 212 26.56 55.20 -26.97
N GLU A 213 26.92 56.49 -26.82
CA GLU A 213 26.59 57.56 -27.74
C GLU A 213 27.14 57.29 -29.15
N GLU A 214 26.40 57.61 -30.18
CA GLU A 214 26.65 58.56 -31.30
C GLU A 214 25.45 58.57 -32.27
#